data_70c526793c36d57b57455cee133885a6
#
_entry.id   70c526793c36d57b57455cee133885a6
#
_cell.length_a   1.000
_cell.length_b   1.000
_cell.length_c   1.000
_cell.angle_alpha   90.00
_cell.angle_beta   90.00
_cell.angle_gamma   90.00
#
_symmetry.space_group_name_H-M   'P 1'
#
loop_
_entity.id
_entity.type
_entity.pdbx_description
1 polymer ?
#
loop_
_entity_poly.entity_id
_entity_poly.type
_entity_poly.pdbx_seq_one_letter_code
_entity_poly.pdbx_strand_id
1 'polypeptide(L)'
;MTSYYNKDWGFCISENQKKKLKNGNYKVFINSSLTKGNLECSHALFKGKSKKEIFFSSYVCHPSMENNELSGPSLLNAIMLYLKKNHKNSYYSYRFFLGPETIGSISYLSKYKKILKKNIFCGFNLSCVGDERNYSHIKSKNENTIADQSLSSAIFHFKNKKIYSFLNRGSDERQYCYPGIDLPLATFC
;
A
#
# COMPACT_ATOMS: atom_id res chain seq x y z
N MET A 1 2.67 10.61 16.86
CA MET A 1 1.47 11.36 17.24
C MET A 1 0.66 11.64 15.99
N THR A 2 -0.63 11.49 16.04
CA THR A 2 -1.55 11.77 14.94
C THR A 2 -2.58 12.80 15.39
N SER A 3 -2.74 13.85 14.61
CA SER A 3 -3.69 14.92 14.86
C SER A 3 -4.34 15.33 13.54
N TYR A 4 -5.44 14.64 13.17
CA TYR A 4 -6.11 14.86 11.88
C TYR A 4 -7.17 15.98 11.94
N TYR A 5 -7.87 16.11 13.06
CA TYR A 5 -9.06 16.95 13.15
C TYR A 5 -8.91 18.10 14.13
N ASN A 6 -8.02 17.98 15.08
CA ASN A 6 -7.78 18.99 16.10
C ASN A 6 -6.39 19.63 15.91
N LYS A 7 -6.28 20.92 16.20
CA LYS A 7 -4.96 21.55 16.30
C LYS A 7 -4.27 21.05 17.55
N ASP A 8 -3.20 20.33 17.39
CA ASP A 8 -2.42 19.77 18.46
C ASP A 8 -0.94 19.71 18.06
N TRP A 9 -0.06 19.49 19.01
CA TRP A 9 1.36 19.37 18.77
C TRP A 9 1.95 18.19 19.53
N GLY A 10 3.05 17.66 19.04
CA GLY A 10 3.76 16.57 19.69
C GLY A 10 4.96 16.12 18.88
N PHE A 11 5.74 15.26 19.48
CA PHE A 11 6.89 14.61 18.85
C PHE A 11 7.10 13.23 19.47
N CYS A 12 7.79 12.37 18.75
CA CYS A 12 8.13 11.03 19.22
C CYS A 12 9.51 11.04 19.88
N ILE A 13 9.63 10.32 20.99
CA ILE A 13 10.90 10.04 21.66
C ILE A 13 11.00 8.55 21.92
N SER A 14 12.22 8.03 22.05
CA SER A 14 12.42 6.63 22.44
C SER A 14 12.03 6.40 23.90
N GLU A 15 11.64 5.19 24.24
CA GLU A 15 11.33 4.81 25.62
C GLU A 15 12.52 5.06 26.57
N ASN A 16 13.76 4.86 26.09
CA ASN A 16 14.95 5.16 26.85
C ASN A 16 15.14 6.66 27.14
N GLN A 17 14.77 7.53 26.18
CA GLN A 17 14.76 8.97 26.39
C GLN A 17 13.67 9.36 27.38
N LYS A 18 12.47 8.79 27.25
CA LYS A 18 11.34 9.04 28.15
C LYS A 18 11.69 8.71 29.61
N LYS A 19 12.34 7.56 29.86
CA LYS A 19 12.79 7.16 31.20
C LYS A 19 13.80 8.13 31.84
N LYS A 20 14.52 8.89 31.03
CA LYS A 20 15.49 9.90 31.52
C LYS A 20 14.87 11.24 31.86
N LEU A 21 13.62 11.48 31.42
CA LEU A 21 12.90 12.71 31.73
C LEU A 21 12.52 12.72 33.22
N LYS A 22 12.85 13.81 33.90
CA LYS A 22 12.50 14.05 35.30
C LYS A 22 11.21 14.86 35.35
N ASN A 23 10.51 14.81 36.49
CA ASN A 23 9.37 15.71 36.70
C ASN A 23 9.87 17.17 36.69
N GLY A 24 9.22 18.04 35.94
CA GLY A 24 9.62 19.45 35.82
C GLY A 24 9.00 20.13 34.59
N ASN A 25 9.28 21.39 34.43
CA ASN A 25 8.87 22.17 33.28
C ASN A 25 9.92 22.07 32.16
N TYR A 26 9.46 21.80 30.93
CA TYR A 26 10.30 21.68 29.76
C TYR A 26 9.94 22.76 28.75
N LYS A 27 10.95 23.39 28.14
CA LYS A 27 10.74 24.22 26.96
C LYS A 27 11.00 23.36 25.72
N VAL A 28 9.96 23.18 24.89
CA VAL A 28 10.05 22.42 23.64
C VAL A 28 10.16 23.37 22.48
N PHE A 29 11.11 23.10 21.58
CA PHE A 29 11.26 23.82 20.34
C PHE A 29 11.16 22.84 19.17
N ILE A 30 10.14 23.04 18.31
CA ILE A 30 9.91 22.21 17.12
C ILE A 30 10.17 23.09 15.91
N ASN A 31 11.28 22.85 15.22
CA ASN A 31 11.59 23.56 13.97
C ASN A 31 10.78 22.94 12.82
N SER A 32 9.63 23.52 12.54
CA SER A 32 8.71 23.06 11.49
C SER A 32 8.09 24.24 10.76
N SER A 33 7.65 23.99 9.55
CA SER A 33 6.90 24.95 8.75
C SER A 33 5.64 24.31 8.18
N LEU A 34 4.56 25.09 8.09
CA LEU A 34 3.32 24.71 7.43
C LEU A 34 3.18 25.56 6.17
N THR A 35 3.43 24.96 5.03
CA THR A 35 3.37 25.64 3.73
C THR A 35 2.37 24.93 2.81
N LYS A 36 1.89 25.64 1.80
CA LYS A 36 1.09 25.01 0.74
C LYS A 36 1.94 23.97 0.02
N GLY A 37 1.40 22.78 -0.16
CA GLY A 37 2.03 21.68 -0.88
C GLY A 37 1.03 20.96 -1.78
N ASN A 38 1.51 19.94 -2.48
CA ASN A 38 0.72 19.09 -3.36
C ASN A 38 0.77 17.65 -2.87
N LEU A 39 -0.32 16.92 -3.09
CA LEU A 39 -0.33 15.48 -2.96
C LEU A 39 0.22 14.88 -4.26
N GLU A 40 1.38 14.24 -4.17
CA GLU A 40 2.02 13.62 -5.32
C GLU A 40 1.73 12.13 -5.37
N CYS A 41 1.34 11.65 -6.55
CA CYS A 41 1.09 10.24 -6.83
C CYS A 41 1.65 9.89 -8.21
N SER A 42 2.20 8.69 -8.33
CA SER A 42 2.67 8.14 -9.59
C SER A 42 1.81 6.98 -10.04
N HIS A 43 1.52 6.89 -11.33
CA HIS A 43 0.85 5.73 -11.89
C HIS A 43 1.41 5.40 -13.28
N ALA A 44 1.36 4.11 -13.62
CA ALA A 44 1.74 3.62 -14.94
C ALA A 44 0.73 2.59 -15.45
N LEU A 45 0.62 2.46 -16.76
CA LEU A 45 -0.20 1.45 -17.42
C LEU A 45 0.59 0.78 -18.54
N PHE A 46 0.86 -0.50 -18.40
CA PHE A 46 1.41 -1.35 -19.46
C PHE A 46 0.25 -2.04 -20.16
N LYS A 47 -0.04 -1.60 -21.38
CA LYS A 47 -1.17 -2.10 -22.15
C LYS A 47 -0.88 -3.50 -22.71
N GLY A 48 -1.75 -4.45 -22.44
CA GLY A 48 -1.83 -5.76 -23.08
C GLY A 48 -2.86 -5.78 -24.21
N LYS A 49 -3.19 -6.98 -24.68
CA LYS A 49 -4.23 -7.18 -25.70
C LYS A 49 -5.63 -6.92 -25.15
N SER A 50 -5.87 -7.18 -23.88
CA SER A 50 -7.15 -6.99 -23.19
C SER A 50 -7.19 -5.67 -22.42
N LYS A 51 -8.38 -5.10 -22.31
CA LYS A 51 -8.67 -3.96 -21.42
C LYS A 51 -8.78 -4.37 -19.94
N LYS A 52 -8.85 -5.68 -19.65
CA LYS A 52 -8.80 -6.17 -18.26
C LYS A 52 -7.42 -5.91 -17.67
N GLU A 53 -7.41 -5.37 -16.46
CA GLU A 53 -6.19 -4.89 -15.80
C GLU A 53 -5.89 -5.69 -14.54
N ILE A 54 -4.63 -6.06 -14.36
CA ILE A 54 -4.07 -6.49 -13.07
C ILE A 54 -3.47 -5.24 -12.43
N PHE A 55 -3.88 -4.95 -11.20
CA PHE A 55 -3.51 -3.74 -10.49
C PHE A 55 -2.51 -4.04 -9.39
N PHE A 56 -1.42 -3.27 -9.35
CA PHE A 56 -0.44 -3.29 -8.27
C PHE A 56 -0.38 -1.91 -7.62
N SER A 57 -0.50 -1.89 -6.31
CA SER A 57 -0.42 -0.68 -5.50
C SER A 57 0.60 -0.83 -4.40
N SER A 58 1.28 0.25 -4.08
CA SER A 58 2.09 0.40 -2.88
C SER A 58 2.10 1.86 -2.45
N TYR A 59 2.47 2.12 -1.21
CA TYR A 59 2.51 3.49 -0.69
C TYR A 59 3.94 3.96 -0.43
N VAL A 60 4.10 5.28 -0.44
CA VAL A 60 5.35 5.99 -0.14
C VAL A 60 4.97 7.25 0.65
N CYS A 61 5.17 7.27 1.95
CA CYS A 61 4.78 8.42 2.78
C CYS A 61 5.49 8.56 4.14
N HIS A 62 5.88 7.46 4.81
CA HIS A 62 6.49 7.54 6.13
C HIS A 62 8.02 7.63 6.00
N PRO A 63 8.66 8.74 6.38
CA PRO A 63 10.10 8.87 6.27
C PRO A 63 10.83 7.91 7.23
N SER A 64 11.98 7.41 6.82
CA SER A 64 12.89 6.59 7.63
C SER A 64 12.31 5.25 8.10
N MET A 65 11.37 4.66 7.37
CA MET A 65 10.79 3.33 7.66
C MET A 65 11.09 2.37 6.51
N GLU A 66 12.14 1.58 6.64
CA GLU A 66 12.67 0.75 5.56
C GLU A 66 11.69 -0.32 5.08
N ASN A 67 11.27 -1.24 5.96
CA ASN A 67 10.38 -2.32 5.56
C ASN A 67 8.97 -1.77 5.19
N ASN A 68 8.46 -0.81 5.96
CA ASN A 68 7.15 -0.25 5.72
C ASN A 68 7.08 0.50 4.38
N GLU A 69 8.07 1.35 4.07
CA GLU A 69 8.00 2.33 2.99
C GLU A 69 8.81 1.97 1.73
N LEU A 70 9.89 1.21 1.88
CA LEU A 70 10.79 0.94 0.75
C LEU A 70 10.57 -0.43 0.14
N SER A 71 10.17 -1.43 0.94
CA SER A 71 10.08 -2.80 0.46
C SER A 71 8.96 -2.98 -0.59
N GLY A 72 7.76 -2.46 -0.32
CA GLY A 72 6.64 -2.51 -1.26
C GLY A 72 6.94 -1.82 -2.59
N PRO A 73 7.38 -0.54 -2.59
CA PRO A 73 7.80 0.16 -3.81
C PRO A 73 8.95 -0.53 -4.55
N SER A 74 9.92 -1.10 -3.83
CA SER A 74 11.02 -1.84 -4.45
C SER A 74 10.54 -3.09 -5.18
N LEU A 75 9.66 -3.87 -4.56
CA LEU A 75 9.03 -5.02 -5.20
C LEU A 75 8.17 -4.60 -6.39
N LEU A 76 7.39 -3.54 -6.25
CA LEU A 76 6.58 -3.00 -7.35
C LEU A 76 7.46 -2.59 -8.53
N ASN A 77 8.59 -1.91 -8.27
CA ASN A 77 9.54 -1.55 -9.32
C ASN A 77 10.18 -2.78 -9.98
N ALA A 78 10.52 -3.81 -9.21
CA ALA A 78 11.04 -5.06 -9.76
C ALA A 78 10.03 -5.74 -10.70
N ILE A 79 8.75 -5.77 -10.31
CA ILE A 79 7.65 -6.29 -11.15
C ILE A 79 7.53 -5.45 -12.43
N MET A 80 7.58 -4.11 -12.33
CA MET A 80 7.54 -3.23 -13.51
C MET A 80 8.69 -3.49 -14.47
N LEU A 81 9.92 -3.63 -13.96
CA LEU A 81 11.10 -3.93 -14.78
C LEU A 81 11.00 -5.29 -15.45
N TYR A 82 10.56 -6.30 -14.71
CA TYR A 82 10.32 -7.65 -15.25
C TYR A 82 9.28 -7.61 -16.38
N LEU A 83 8.15 -6.94 -16.16
CA LEU A 83 7.11 -6.82 -17.17
C LEU A 83 7.56 -5.98 -18.37
N LYS A 84 8.32 -4.90 -18.17
CA LYS A 84 8.89 -4.11 -19.26
C LYS A 84 9.74 -4.97 -20.19
N LYS A 85 10.49 -5.93 -19.64
CA LYS A 85 11.32 -6.87 -20.41
C LYS A 85 10.48 -7.93 -21.12
N ASN A 86 9.43 -8.46 -20.46
CA ASN A 86 8.72 -9.67 -20.88
C ASN A 86 7.28 -9.44 -21.37
N HIS A 87 6.79 -8.18 -21.35
CA HIS A 87 5.38 -7.84 -21.57
C HIS A 87 4.92 -7.88 -23.03
N LYS A 88 5.79 -7.94 -24.02
CA LYS A 88 5.47 -7.72 -25.47
C LYS A 88 4.25 -8.48 -25.98
N ASN A 89 3.88 -9.61 -25.36
CA ASN A 89 2.77 -10.47 -25.76
C ASN A 89 1.72 -10.71 -24.63
N SER A 90 1.76 -9.91 -23.58
CA SER A 90 0.80 -10.09 -22.46
C SER A 90 -0.64 -9.93 -22.92
N TYR A 91 -1.50 -10.81 -22.44
CA TYR A 91 -2.93 -10.69 -22.68
C TYR A 91 -3.56 -9.58 -21.85
N TYR A 92 -3.31 -9.58 -20.51
CA TYR A 92 -3.80 -8.55 -19.61
C TYR A 92 -2.94 -7.29 -19.63
N SER A 93 -3.58 -6.16 -19.33
CA SER A 93 -2.89 -4.92 -19.04
C SER A 93 -2.47 -4.89 -17.57
N TYR A 94 -1.40 -4.16 -17.25
CA TYR A 94 -0.89 -4.01 -15.88
C TYR A 94 -0.90 -2.55 -15.48
N ARG A 95 -1.60 -2.26 -14.40
CA ARG A 95 -1.68 -0.92 -13.83
C ARG A 95 -0.90 -0.87 -12.53
N PHE A 96 -0.14 0.21 -12.35
CA PHE A 96 0.67 0.47 -11.16
C PHE A 96 0.29 1.79 -10.53
N PHE A 97 0.33 1.84 -9.22
CA PHE A 97 0.09 3.05 -8.45
C PHE A 97 1.05 3.13 -7.27
N LEU A 98 1.61 4.33 -7.07
CA LEU A 98 2.39 4.74 -5.91
C LEU A 98 1.86 6.08 -5.41
N GLY A 99 1.59 6.18 -4.14
CA GLY A 99 1.13 7.41 -3.51
C GLY A 99 1.17 7.34 -2.00
N PRO A 100 0.91 8.43 -1.29
CA PRO A 100 0.79 8.40 0.15
C PRO A 100 -0.32 7.45 0.60
N GLU A 101 -0.08 6.70 1.66
CA GLU A 101 -1.07 5.78 2.23
C GLU A 101 -2.38 6.49 2.55
N THR A 102 -3.49 5.84 2.31
CA THR A 102 -4.86 6.33 2.54
C THR A 102 -5.23 7.53 1.69
N ILE A 103 -4.62 8.69 1.88
CA ILE A 103 -5.00 9.91 1.14
C ILE A 103 -4.66 9.84 -0.34
N GLY A 104 -3.57 9.17 -0.70
CA GLY A 104 -3.17 8.95 -2.10
C GLY A 104 -4.14 8.00 -2.80
N SER A 105 -4.47 6.86 -2.19
CA SER A 105 -5.43 5.90 -2.75
C SER A 105 -6.84 6.49 -2.87
N ILE A 106 -7.29 7.27 -1.88
CA ILE A 106 -8.57 8.00 -1.94
C ILE A 106 -8.58 8.99 -3.11
N SER A 107 -7.53 9.79 -3.25
CA SER A 107 -7.39 10.75 -4.33
C SER A 107 -7.39 10.07 -5.71
N TYR A 108 -6.65 8.97 -5.83
CA TYR A 108 -6.61 8.18 -7.05
C TYR A 108 -7.98 7.58 -7.40
N LEU A 109 -8.66 7.00 -6.42
CA LEU A 109 -10.01 6.46 -6.58
C LEU A 109 -11.01 7.55 -6.96
N SER A 110 -10.96 8.73 -6.34
CA SER A 110 -11.87 9.83 -6.67
C SER A 110 -11.79 10.22 -8.14
N LYS A 111 -10.58 10.22 -8.71
CA LYS A 111 -10.34 10.60 -10.10
C LYS A 111 -10.62 9.47 -11.10
N TYR A 112 -10.29 8.23 -10.74
CA TYR A 112 -10.26 7.12 -11.70
C TYR A 112 -11.27 5.99 -11.39
N LYS A 113 -12.14 6.13 -10.39
CA LYS A 113 -13.10 5.10 -9.93
C LYS A 113 -13.79 4.36 -11.07
N LYS A 114 -14.37 5.09 -12.02
CA LYS A 114 -15.16 4.50 -13.12
C LYS A 114 -14.33 3.54 -13.97
N ILE A 115 -13.10 3.94 -14.33
CA ILE A 115 -12.22 3.14 -15.18
C ILE A 115 -11.63 1.97 -14.39
N LEU A 116 -11.27 2.18 -13.11
CA LEU A 116 -10.73 1.15 -12.25
C LEU A 116 -11.76 0.03 -12.01
N LYS A 117 -13.00 0.39 -11.67
CA LYS A 117 -14.09 -0.59 -11.49
C LYS A 117 -14.42 -1.37 -12.76
N LYS A 118 -14.28 -0.75 -13.93
CA LYS A 118 -14.56 -1.40 -15.21
C LYS A 118 -13.46 -2.38 -15.61
N ASN A 119 -12.22 -2.03 -15.35
CA ASN A 119 -11.07 -2.72 -15.94
C ASN A 119 -10.34 -3.66 -14.97
N ILE A 120 -10.25 -3.31 -13.67
CA ILE A 120 -9.53 -4.13 -12.69
C ILE A 120 -10.38 -5.36 -12.34
N PHE A 121 -9.81 -6.53 -12.61
CA PHE A 121 -10.42 -7.81 -12.24
C PHE A 121 -9.58 -8.57 -11.20
N CYS A 122 -8.36 -8.12 -10.94
CA CYS A 122 -7.44 -8.68 -9.98
C CYS A 122 -6.47 -7.58 -9.53
N GLY A 123 -6.12 -7.53 -8.25
CA GLY A 123 -5.16 -6.55 -7.77
C GLY A 123 -4.44 -6.96 -6.50
N PHE A 124 -3.28 -6.34 -6.28
CA PHE A 124 -2.41 -6.61 -5.16
C PHE A 124 -1.93 -5.29 -4.54
N ASN A 125 -2.11 -5.16 -3.24
CA ASN A 125 -1.44 -4.13 -2.45
C ASN A 125 -0.15 -4.74 -1.88
N LEU A 126 0.98 -4.06 -2.07
CA LEU A 126 2.31 -4.53 -1.67
C LEU A 126 2.80 -3.66 -0.51
N SER A 127 3.03 -4.25 0.64
CA SER A 127 3.40 -3.52 1.85
C SER A 127 4.21 -4.41 2.78
N CYS A 128 5.25 -3.87 3.40
CA CYS A 128 6.03 -4.57 4.43
C CYS A 128 6.58 -5.94 3.99
N VAL A 129 7.05 -6.05 2.75
CA VAL A 129 7.52 -7.31 2.15
C VAL A 129 9.02 -7.54 2.29
N GLY A 130 9.71 -6.77 3.13
CA GLY A 130 11.17 -6.75 3.24
C GLY A 130 11.72 -7.43 4.48
N ASP A 131 10.96 -8.27 5.18
CA ASP A 131 11.47 -9.06 6.30
C ASP A 131 11.36 -10.57 6.04
N GLU A 132 12.12 -11.36 6.81
CA GLU A 132 12.21 -12.81 6.64
C GLU A 132 11.28 -13.60 7.56
N ARG A 133 10.43 -12.95 8.35
CA ARG A 133 9.60 -13.61 9.36
C ARG A 133 8.49 -14.45 8.75
N ASN A 134 7.69 -13.85 7.89
CA ASN A 134 6.56 -14.53 7.24
C ASN A 134 6.20 -13.85 5.91
N TYR A 135 5.76 -14.63 4.96
CA TYR A 135 5.00 -14.15 3.79
C TYR A 135 3.53 -14.09 4.16
N SER A 136 2.97 -12.92 4.18
CA SER A 136 1.60 -12.72 4.66
C SER A 136 0.65 -12.37 3.51
N HIS A 137 -0.51 -13.01 3.53
CA HIS A 137 -1.60 -12.73 2.62
C HIS A 137 -2.80 -12.23 3.43
N ILE A 138 -3.16 -10.97 3.29
CA ILE A 138 -4.43 -10.45 3.78
C ILE A 138 -5.44 -10.55 2.64
N LYS A 139 -6.49 -11.33 2.83
CA LYS A 139 -7.50 -11.60 1.82
C LYS A 139 -8.26 -10.33 1.41
N SER A 140 -8.75 -10.33 0.18
CA SER A 140 -9.70 -9.32 -0.29
C SER A 140 -11.00 -9.35 0.54
N LYS A 141 -11.85 -8.34 0.41
CA LYS A 141 -13.14 -8.28 1.10
C LYS A 141 -14.02 -9.51 0.88
N ASN A 142 -14.00 -10.08 -0.31
CA ASN A 142 -14.79 -11.26 -0.65
C ASN A 142 -14.07 -12.60 -0.33
N GLU A 143 -12.84 -12.52 0.11
CA GLU A 143 -11.98 -13.64 0.57
C GLU A 143 -11.81 -14.83 -0.40
N ASN A 144 -12.29 -14.71 -1.63
CA ASN A 144 -12.17 -15.75 -2.67
C ASN A 144 -12.12 -15.17 -4.09
N THR A 145 -11.50 -14.01 -4.24
CA THR A 145 -11.28 -13.40 -5.56
C THR A 145 -10.12 -14.07 -6.30
N ILE A 146 -9.97 -13.76 -7.59
CA ILE A 146 -8.79 -14.21 -8.37
C ILE A 146 -7.51 -13.75 -7.71
N ALA A 147 -7.48 -12.55 -7.09
CA ALA A 147 -6.33 -12.06 -6.35
C ALA A 147 -5.99 -12.97 -5.16
N ASP A 148 -7.00 -13.40 -4.37
CA ASP A 148 -6.81 -14.30 -3.24
C ASP A 148 -6.28 -15.68 -3.69
N GLN A 149 -6.86 -16.23 -4.73
CA GLN A 149 -6.47 -17.53 -5.28
C GLN A 149 -5.04 -17.49 -5.82
N SER A 150 -4.72 -16.45 -6.60
CA SER A 150 -3.38 -16.25 -7.19
C SER A 150 -2.32 -16.09 -6.12
N LEU A 151 -2.57 -15.23 -5.11
CA LEU A 151 -1.61 -14.99 -4.04
C LEU A 151 -1.43 -16.22 -3.16
N SER A 152 -2.52 -16.91 -2.79
CA SER A 152 -2.45 -18.18 -2.04
C SER A 152 -1.65 -19.25 -2.78
N SER A 153 -1.82 -19.34 -4.09
CA SER A 153 -1.05 -20.26 -4.93
C SER A 153 0.44 -19.86 -4.99
N ALA A 154 0.72 -18.58 -5.15
CA ALA A 154 2.09 -18.08 -5.22
C ALA A 154 2.89 -18.36 -3.94
N ILE A 155 2.27 -18.19 -2.77
CA ILE A 155 2.93 -18.42 -1.49
C ILE A 155 2.79 -19.86 -0.97
N PHE A 156 2.15 -20.74 -1.72
CA PHE A 156 1.82 -22.10 -1.26
C PHE A 156 3.05 -22.88 -0.76
N HIS A 157 4.16 -22.78 -1.46
CA HIS A 157 5.38 -23.53 -1.15
C HIS A 157 6.26 -22.87 -0.06
N PHE A 158 5.96 -21.66 0.35
CA PHE A 158 6.72 -21.02 1.42
C PHE A 158 6.37 -21.63 2.78
N LYS A 159 7.40 -22.03 3.53
CA LYS A 159 7.22 -22.58 4.89
C LYS A 159 6.68 -21.54 5.87
N ASN A 160 7.19 -20.32 5.79
CA ASN A 160 6.80 -19.22 6.65
C ASN A 160 5.73 -18.37 5.97
N LYS A 161 4.47 -18.84 5.95
CA LYS A 161 3.35 -18.08 5.40
C LYS A 161 2.23 -17.95 6.41
N LYS A 162 1.54 -16.82 6.35
CA LYS A 162 0.31 -16.58 7.14
C LYS A 162 -0.77 -16.00 6.24
N ILE A 163 -1.99 -16.47 6.45
CA ILE A 163 -3.17 -15.98 5.74
C ILE A 163 -4.09 -15.35 6.77
N TYR A 164 -4.46 -14.10 6.53
CA TYR A 164 -5.34 -13.30 7.38
C TYR A 164 -6.64 -13.00 6.63
N SER A 165 -7.73 -12.89 7.39
CA SER A 165 -8.98 -12.40 6.82
C SER A 165 -8.91 -10.91 6.49
N PHE A 166 -9.83 -10.42 5.68
CA PHE A 166 -9.95 -8.99 5.39
C PHE A 166 -10.16 -8.13 6.63
N LEU A 167 -10.65 -8.68 7.74
CA LEU A 167 -10.82 -7.94 8.99
C LEU A 167 -9.49 -7.50 9.61
N ASN A 168 -8.39 -8.18 9.27
CA ASN A 168 -7.04 -7.82 9.72
C ASN A 168 -6.36 -6.77 8.83
N ARG A 169 -7.07 -6.19 7.86
CA ARG A 169 -6.56 -5.15 6.99
C ARG A 169 -5.99 -3.95 7.76
N GLY A 170 -4.92 -3.38 7.25
CA GLY A 170 -4.25 -2.25 7.90
C GLY A 170 -3.86 -1.10 6.98
N SER A 171 -3.94 -1.30 5.65
CA SER A 171 -3.43 -0.37 4.66
C SER A 171 -4.46 -0.02 3.58
N ASP A 172 -4.01 0.31 2.37
CA ASP A 172 -4.81 0.83 1.25
C ASP A 172 -5.86 -0.14 0.69
N GLU A 173 -5.75 -1.45 0.97
CA GLU A 173 -6.81 -2.39 0.64
C GLU A 173 -8.16 -2.00 1.24
N ARG A 174 -8.16 -1.27 2.36
CA ARG A 174 -9.38 -0.69 2.96
C ARG A 174 -10.11 0.23 1.99
N GLN A 175 -9.35 1.03 1.25
CA GLN A 175 -9.89 2.01 0.32
C GLN A 175 -10.33 1.35 -0.98
N TYR A 176 -9.51 0.45 -1.52
CA TYR A 176 -9.82 -0.26 -2.75
C TYR A 176 -11.00 -1.22 -2.62
N CYS A 177 -11.10 -1.90 -1.48
CA CYS A 177 -12.19 -2.85 -1.20
C CYS A 177 -13.39 -2.21 -0.50
N TYR A 178 -13.41 -0.88 -0.29
CA TYR A 178 -14.50 -0.18 0.38
C TYR A 178 -15.84 -0.41 -0.35
N PRO A 179 -16.97 -0.52 0.40
CA PRO A 179 -18.30 -0.64 -0.21
C PRO A 179 -18.58 0.46 -1.24
N GLY A 180 -18.97 0.05 -2.45
CA GLY A 180 -19.18 0.95 -3.59
C GLY A 180 -17.94 1.21 -4.45
N ILE A 181 -16.74 0.87 -3.98
CA ILE A 181 -15.52 0.71 -4.80
C ILE A 181 -15.40 -0.74 -5.23
N ASP A 182 -15.30 -1.66 -4.25
CA ASP A 182 -15.36 -3.12 -4.41
C ASP A 182 -14.35 -3.68 -5.42
N LEU A 183 -13.12 -3.15 -5.45
CA LEU A 183 -12.07 -3.72 -6.27
C LEU A 183 -11.58 -5.03 -5.64
N PRO A 184 -11.32 -6.07 -6.46
CA PRO A 184 -10.87 -7.39 -5.98
C PRO A 184 -9.36 -7.37 -5.69
N LEU A 185 -8.97 -6.78 -4.57
CA LEU A 185 -7.57 -6.68 -4.14
C LEU A 185 -7.28 -7.53 -2.91
N ALA A 186 -6.17 -8.27 -2.96
CA ALA A 186 -5.52 -8.89 -1.82
C ALA A 186 -4.24 -8.13 -1.45
N THR A 187 -3.79 -8.22 -0.21
CA THR A 187 -2.52 -7.63 0.22
C THR A 187 -1.48 -8.71 0.42
N PHE A 188 -0.29 -8.46 -0.10
CA PHE A 188 0.92 -9.21 0.16
C PHE A 188 1.85 -8.40 1.05
N CYS A 189 2.22 -8.95 2.19
CA CYS A 189 3.13 -8.33 3.16
C CYS A 189 3.97 -9.38 3.93
#